data_81e7e888059b0fee845bb4b024e3e644
#
_entry.id   81e7e888059b0fee845bb4b024e3e644
#
_cell.length_a   1.000
_cell.length_b   1.000
_cell.length_c   1.000
_cell.angle_alpha   90.00
_cell.angle_beta   90.00
_cell.angle_gamma   90.00
#
_symmetry.space_group_name_H-M   'P 1'
#
loop_
_entity.id
_entity.type
_entity.pdbx_description
1 polymer ?
#
loop_
_entity_poly.entity_id
_entity_poly.type
_entity_poly.pdbx_seq_one_letter_code
_entity_poly.pdbx_strand_id
1 'polypeptide(L)'
;MHVGYEWVHSLVDDHSRYAYCELHRDEKATTVTAFVERALAAFAEQGIVATRLISDNAWVYTRNHALAELLARQGVRHLLIPPHRPQVNGKVERFQQTLKREWGLGQVYRSSDHRAQALSHWLRHYNERRPHSSLGGRPPLSRVHNVPRQVT
;
A
#
# COMPACT_ATOMS: atom_id res chain seq x y z
N MET A 1 -8.42 3.25 -4.66
CA MET A 1 -8.89 2.73 -5.98
C MET A 1 -10.26 2.12 -5.82
N HIS A 2 -11.16 2.50 -6.68
CA HIS A 2 -12.56 2.05 -6.64
C HIS A 2 -12.76 0.82 -7.54
N VAL A 3 -13.41 -0.21 -7.04
CA VAL A 3 -13.73 -1.43 -7.79
C VAL A 3 -15.18 -1.83 -7.49
N GLY A 4 -16.07 -1.68 -8.47
CA GLY A 4 -17.50 -1.84 -8.25
C GLY A 4 -18.02 -0.83 -7.22
N TYR A 5 -18.56 -1.31 -6.10
CA TYR A 5 -19.01 -0.48 -4.97
C TYR A 5 -18.05 -0.46 -3.80
N GLU A 6 -16.82 -0.92 -4.00
CA GLU A 6 -15.83 -1.06 -2.95
C GLU A 6 -14.57 -0.28 -3.27
N TRP A 7 -13.79 0.02 -2.23
CA TRP A 7 -12.54 0.76 -2.31
C TRP A 7 -11.38 -0.11 -1.88
N VAL A 8 -10.30 -0.09 -2.64
CA VAL A 8 -9.04 -0.71 -2.24
C VAL A 8 -8.12 0.38 -1.69
N HIS A 9 -7.76 0.24 -0.43
CA HIS A 9 -6.73 1.05 0.20
C HIS A 9 -5.40 0.32 0.10
N SER A 10 -4.34 1.03 -0.30
CA SER A 10 -3.04 0.43 -0.56
C SER A 10 -1.90 1.27 0.00
N LEU A 11 -0.89 0.59 0.55
CA LEU A 11 0.41 1.16 0.87
C LEU A 11 1.51 0.31 0.21
N VAL A 12 2.51 0.97 -0.32
CA VAL A 12 3.64 0.32 -0.99
C VAL A 12 4.95 0.81 -0.39
N ASP A 13 5.82 -0.10 0.00
CA ASP A 13 7.17 0.26 0.42
C ASP A 13 8.00 0.69 -0.79
N ASP A 14 8.52 1.89 -0.73
CA ASP A 14 9.26 2.52 -1.82
C ASP A 14 10.50 1.73 -2.23
N HIS A 15 11.20 1.15 -1.27
CA HIS A 15 12.43 0.40 -1.53
C HIS A 15 12.17 -0.98 -2.16
N SER A 16 11.33 -1.80 -1.51
CA SER A 16 11.12 -3.19 -1.89
C SER A 16 9.96 -3.40 -2.85
N ARG A 17 9.04 -2.45 -2.94
CA ARG A 17 7.73 -2.58 -3.60
C ARG A 17 6.79 -3.54 -2.87
N TYR A 18 7.16 -4.00 -1.67
CA TYR A 18 6.27 -4.78 -0.83
C TYR A 18 4.98 -3.98 -0.58
N ALA A 19 3.84 -4.61 -0.76
CA ALA A 19 2.56 -3.92 -0.72
C ALA A 19 1.63 -4.54 0.33
N TYR A 20 0.78 -3.70 0.89
CA TYR A 20 -0.33 -4.09 1.74
C TYR A 20 -1.60 -3.39 1.26
N CYS A 21 -2.69 -4.12 1.13
CA CYS A 21 -3.96 -3.53 0.75
C CYS A 21 -5.14 -4.22 1.42
N GLU A 22 -6.24 -3.48 1.51
CA GLU A 22 -7.51 -3.92 2.07
C GLU A 22 -8.67 -3.44 1.21
N LEU A 23 -9.74 -4.21 1.23
CA LEU A 23 -10.99 -3.87 0.56
C LEU A 23 -11.98 -3.31 1.58
N HIS A 24 -12.53 -2.12 1.32
CA HIS A 24 -13.47 -1.43 2.19
C HIS A 24 -14.65 -0.86 1.41
N ARG A 25 -15.73 -0.57 2.12
CA ARG A 25 -16.93 0.03 1.52
C ARG A 25 -16.88 1.54 1.43
N ASP A 26 -15.89 2.17 2.06
CA ASP A 26 -15.76 3.63 2.10
C ASP A 26 -14.30 4.07 2.16
N GLU A 27 -14.10 5.39 2.05
CA GLU A 27 -12.83 6.07 2.22
C GLU A 27 -12.85 7.06 3.39
N LYS A 28 -13.66 6.79 4.41
CA LYS A 28 -13.78 7.69 5.56
C LYS A 28 -12.46 7.79 6.32
N ALA A 29 -12.25 8.90 7.02
CA ALA A 29 -11.06 9.15 7.79
C ALA A 29 -10.78 8.05 8.82
N THR A 30 -11.81 7.54 9.50
CA THR A 30 -11.68 6.44 10.46
C THR A 30 -11.23 5.14 9.81
N THR A 31 -11.76 4.82 8.63
CA THR A 31 -11.38 3.63 7.85
C THR A 31 -9.94 3.73 7.37
N VAL A 32 -9.56 4.89 6.84
CA VAL A 32 -8.19 5.15 6.36
C VAL A 32 -7.18 5.05 7.52
N THR A 33 -7.47 5.64 8.67
CA THR A 33 -6.60 5.60 9.84
C THR A 33 -6.37 4.16 10.32
N ALA A 34 -7.44 3.39 10.45
CA ALA A 34 -7.34 1.99 10.87
C ALA A 34 -6.58 1.13 9.84
N PHE A 35 -6.80 1.40 8.56
CA PHE A 35 -6.04 0.75 7.49
C PHE A 35 -4.54 1.04 7.60
N VAL A 36 -4.15 2.31 7.76
CA VAL A 36 -2.74 2.69 7.88
C VAL A 36 -2.10 2.00 9.09
N GLU A 37 -2.80 1.94 10.23
CA GLU A 37 -2.30 1.26 11.42
C GLU A 37 -2.00 -0.22 11.14
N ARG A 38 -2.93 -0.94 10.50
CA ARG A 38 -2.74 -2.34 10.13
C ARG A 38 -1.64 -2.52 9.09
N ALA A 39 -1.56 -1.62 8.12
CA ALA A 39 -0.51 -1.66 7.09
C ALA A 39 0.89 -1.51 7.70
N LEU A 40 1.06 -0.55 8.60
CA LEU A 40 2.33 -0.34 9.30
C LEU A 40 2.71 -1.55 10.15
N ALA A 41 1.73 -2.19 10.81
CA ALA A 41 1.96 -3.42 11.56
C ALA A 41 2.37 -4.59 10.65
N ALA A 42 1.72 -4.74 9.50
CA ALA A 42 2.06 -5.78 8.51
C ALA A 42 3.48 -5.57 7.96
N PHE A 43 3.87 -4.33 7.69
CA PHE A 43 5.23 -4.01 7.27
C PHE A 43 6.25 -4.33 8.37
N ALA A 44 5.95 -4.00 9.61
CA ALA A 44 6.82 -4.29 10.74
C ALA A 44 7.06 -5.78 10.93
N GLU A 45 6.05 -6.62 10.69
CA GLU A 45 6.19 -8.08 10.73
C GLU A 45 7.22 -8.59 9.71
N GLN A 46 7.38 -7.87 8.60
CA GLN A 46 8.37 -8.19 7.57
C GLN A 46 9.72 -7.50 7.81
N GLY A 47 9.88 -6.78 8.91
CA GLY A 47 11.09 -6.02 9.19
C GLY A 47 11.19 -4.67 8.47
N ILE A 48 10.09 -4.20 7.88
CA ILE A 48 10.03 -2.87 7.27
C ILE A 48 9.64 -1.86 8.34
N VAL A 49 10.58 -0.99 8.71
CA VAL A 49 10.33 0.10 9.65
C VAL A 49 10.04 1.36 8.85
N ALA A 50 8.78 1.80 8.86
CA ALA A 50 8.36 3.01 8.17
C ALA A 50 8.86 4.24 8.93
N THR A 51 9.51 5.15 8.23
CA THR A 51 9.94 6.46 8.76
C THR A 51 9.18 7.61 8.12
N ARG A 52 8.62 7.40 6.93
CA ARG A 52 7.86 8.40 6.18
C ARG A 52 6.66 7.75 5.52
N LEU A 53 5.54 8.46 5.51
CA LEU A 53 4.36 8.14 4.74
C LEU A 53 4.13 9.25 3.72
N ILE A 54 4.03 8.91 2.45
CA ILE A 54 3.73 9.87 1.38
C ILE A 54 2.29 9.62 0.92
N SER A 55 1.49 10.67 0.87
CA SER A 55 0.11 10.60 0.37
C SER A 55 -0.20 11.78 -0.54
N ASP A 56 -1.30 11.69 -1.28
CA ASP A 56 -1.85 12.84 -1.97
C ASP A 56 -2.43 13.86 -0.96
N ASN A 57 -3.00 14.96 -1.48
CA ASN A 57 -3.54 16.06 -0.68
C ASN A 57 -5.03 15.88 -0.34
N ALA A 58 -5.59 14.68 -0.44
CA ALA A 58 -6.98 14.42 -0.10
C ALA A 58 -7.25 14.74 1.38
N TRP A 59 -8.43 15.25 1.67
CA TRP A 59 -8.79 15.67 3.03
C TRP A 59 -8.75 14.54 4.05
N VAL A 60 -9.00 13.30 3.63
CA VAL A 60 -8.87 12.12 4.50
C VAL A 60 -7.46 11.92 5.03
N TYR A 61 -6.46 12.55 4.40
CA TYR A 61 -5.07 12.55 4.86
C TYR A 61 -4.68 13.87 5.51
N THR A 62 -5.06 15.02 4.93
CA THR A 62 -4.60 16.35 5.37
C THR A 62 -5.36 16.89 6.58
N ARG A 63 -6.63 16.45 6.75
CA ARG A 63 -7.51 16.90 7.84
C ARG A 63 -7.90 15.78 8.80
N ASN A 64 -7.07 14.76 8.88
CA ASN A 64 -7.31 13.58 9.71
C ASN A 64 -6.42 13.64 10.95
N HIS A 65 -6.97 14.16 12.06
CA HIS A 65 -6.25 14.28 13.32
C HIS A 65 -5.85 12.92 13.90
N ALA A 66 -6.71 11.92 13.80
CA ALA A 66 -6.42 10.56 14.29
C ALA A 66 -5.24 9.94 13.54
N LEU A 67 -5.14 10.17 12.23
CA LEU A 67 -3.99 9.73 11.44
C LEU A 67 -2.72 10.46 11.87
N ALA A 68 -2.79 11.78 12.07
CA ALA A 68 -1.63 12.56 12.53
C ALA A 68 -1.12 12.07 13.88
N GLU A 69 -2.02 11.76 14.83
CA GLU A 69 -1.66 11.20 16.13
C GLU A 69 -1.04 9.81 16.01
N LEU A 70 -1.61 8.94 15.18
CA LEU A 70 -1.08 7.60 14.92
C LEU A 70 0.36 7.68 14.40
N LEU A 71 0.59 8.49 13.38
CA LEU A 71 1.91 8.64 12.76
C LEU A 71 2.92 9.23 13.74
N ALA A 72 2.51 10.23 14.54
CA ALA A 72 3.36 10.80 15.56
C ALA A 72 3.78 9.77 16.61
N ARG A 73 2.84 8.94 17.09
CA ARG A 73 3.15 7.88 18.07
C ARG A 73 4.14 6.86 17.53
N GLN A 74 4.09 6.59 16.22
CA GLN A 74 4.97 5.60 15.59
C GLN A 74 6.25 6.21 15.00
N GLY A 75 6.45 7.50 15.17
CA GLY A 75 7.63 8.17 14.64
C GLY A 75 7.66 8.25 13.11
N VAL A 76 6.49 8.23 12.46
CA VAL A 76 6.35 8.29 11.01
C VAL A 76 6.04 9.72 10.59
N ARG A 77 6.89 10.27 9.72
CA ARG A 77 6.70 11.60 9.17
C ARG A 77 5.75 11.56 7.97
N HIS A 78 4.71 12.38 7.98
CA HIS A 78 3.77 12.47 6.86
C HIS A 78 4.24 13.53 5.86
N LEU A 79 4.40 13.12 4.62
CA LEU A 79 4.77 13.99 3.50
C LEU A 79 3.66 13.99 2.46
N LEU A 80 3.34 15.16 1.94
CA LEU A 80 2.37 15.31 0.87
C LEU A 80 3.08 15.35 -0.48
N ILE A 81 2.44 14.79 -1.51
CA ILE A 81 2.96 14.85 -2.87
C ILE A 81 2.94 16.31 -3.32
N PRO A 82 4.09 16.88 -3.75
CA PRO A 82 4.14 18.26 -4.22
C PRO A 82 3.23 18.47 -5.44
N PRO A 83 2.60 19.64 -5.58
CA PRO A 83 1.87 19.99 -6.80
C PRO A 83 2.77 19.83 -8.05
N HIS A 84 2.18 19.34 -9.13
CA HIS A 84 2.88 19.15 -10.43
C HIS A 84 4.07 18.16 -10.41
N ARG A 85 4.13 17.27 -9.42
CA ARG A 85 5.12 16.19 -9.35
C ARG A 85 4.46 14.81 -9.23
N PRO A 86 3.68 14.37 -10.23
CA PRO A 86 2.99 13.09 -10.19
C PRO A 86 3.94 11.89 -10.12
N GLN A 87 5.19 12.04 -10.59
CA GLN A 87 6.18 10.97 -10.55
C GLN A 87 6.51 10.48 -9.12
N VAL A 88 6.28 11.30 -8.10
CA VAL A 88 6.50 10.91 -6.70
C VAL A 88 5.54 9.78 -6.29
N ASN A 89 4.36 9.72 -6.91
CA ASN A 89 3.34 8.69 -6.65
C ASN A 89 3.42 7.50 -7.63
N GLY A 90 4.39 7.49 -8.53
CA GLY A 90 4.45 6.54 -9.65
C GLY A 90 4.48 5.08 -9.23
N LYS A 91 5.09 4.76 -8.09
CA LYS A 91 5.17 3.38 -7.58
C LYS A 91 3.82 2.85 -7.11
N VAL A 92 3.04 3.68 -6.41
CA VAL A 92 1.68 3.32 -5.98
C VAL A 92 0.76 3.22 -7.20
N GLU A 93 0.86 4.15 -8.13
CA GLU A 93 0.06 4.10 -9.36
C GLU A 93 0.36 2.85 -10.16
N ARG A 94 1.62 2.47 -10.30
CA ARG A 94 2.00 1.24 -10.99
C ARG A 94 1.46 0.00 -10.29
N PHE A 95 1.54 -0.03 -8.96
CA PHE A 95 0.94 -1.10 -8.17
C PHE A 95 -0.56 -1.19 -8.42
N GLN A 96 -1.28 -0.07 -8.38
CA GLN A 96 -2.72 -0.03 -8.60
C GLN A 96 -3.11 -0.47 -10.02
N GLN A 97 -2.33 -0.11 -11.03
CA GLN A 97 -2.55 -0.59 -12.40
C GLN A 97 -2.42 -2.11 -12.49
N THR A 98 -1.41 -2.67 -11.86
CA THR A 98 -1.20 -4.12 -11.81
C THR A 98 -2.32 -4.82 -11.06
N LEU A 99 -2.69 -4.29 -9.90
CA LEU A 99 -3.80 -4.79 -9.09
C LEU A 99 -5.11 -4.80 -9.88
N LYS A 100 -5.42 -3.69 -10.54
CA LYS A 100 -6.64 -3.57 -11.34
C LYS A 100 -6.67 -4.60 -12.47
N ARG A 101 -5.57 -4.76 -13.19
CA ARG A 101 -5.48 -5.68 -14.33
C ARG A 101 -5.52 -7.14 -13.90
N GLU A 102 -4.81 -7.52 -12.85
CA GLU A 102 -4.63 -8.92 -12.46
C GLU A 102 -5.69 -9.42 -11.49
N TRP A 103 -6.20 -8.56 -10.62
CA TRP A 103 -7.23 -8.92 -9.66
C TRP A 103 -8.57 -8.24 -9.95
N GLY A 104 -8.62 -6.91 -10.07
CA GLY A 104 -9.87 -6.15 -10.16
C GLY A 104 -10.71 -6.50 -11.37
N LEU A 105 -10.08 -6.69 -12.52
CA LEU A 105 -10.72 -7.06 -13.79
C LEU A 105 -10.31 -8.46 -14.29
N GLY A 106 -9.46 -9.14 -13.54
CA GLY A 106 -8.85 -10.40 -13.98
C GLY A 106 -9.83 -11.60 -13.99
N GLN A 107 -10.90 -11.50 -13.22
CA GLN A 107 -11.93 -12.55 -13.15
C GLN A 107 -13.24 -12.01 -12.56
N VAL A 108 -14.29 -12.81 -12.69
CA VAL A 108 -15.61 -12.49 -12.11
C VAL A 108 -15.67 -13.05 -10.69
N TYR A 109 -16.08 -12.21 -9.75
CA TYR A 109 -16.25 -12.61 -8.35
C TYR A 109 -17.72 -12.79 -8.01
N ARG A 110 -18.04 -13.86 -7.27
CA ARG A 110 -19.41 -14.22 -6.91
C ARG A 110 -19.99 -13.36 -5.79
N SER A 111 -19.11 -12.82 -4.94
CA SER A 111 -19.50 -12.02 -3.78
C SER A 111 -18.35 -11.11 -3.34
N SER A 112 -18.66 -10.17 -2.43
CA SER A 112 -17.64 -9.33 -1.78
C SER A 112 -16.63 -10.17 -1.01
N ASP A 113 -17.08 -11.20 -0.30
CA ASP A 113 -16.18 -12.10 0.46
C ASP A 113 -15.25 -12.87 -0.48
N HIS A 114 -15.76 -13.38 -1.60
CA HIS A 114 -14.94 -14.04 -2.61
C HIS A 114 -13.89 -13.08 -3.18
N ARG A 115 -14.29 -11.83 -3.46
CA ARG A 115 -13.38 -10.79 -3.95
C ARG A 115 -12.28 -10.48 -2.93
N ALA A 116 -12.64 -10.36 -1.66
CA ALA A 116 -11.69 -10.08 -0.58
C ALA A 116 -10.69 -11.23 -0.38
N GLN A 117 -11.14 -12.47 -0.41
CA GLN A 117 -10.27 -13.65 -0.32
C GLN A 117 -9.30 -13.71 -1.52
N ALA A 118 -9.80 -13.45 -2.71
CA ALA A 118 -8.98 -13.41 -3.91
C ALA A 118 -7.93 -12.28 -3.84
N LEU A 119 -8.27 -11.14 -3.24
CA LEU A 119 -7.34 -10.04 -3.03
C LEU A 119 -6.20 -10.46 -2.10
N SER A 120 -6.49 -11.09 -0.98
CA SER A 120 -5.48 -11.58 -0.04
C SER A 120 -4.54 -12.58 -0.71
N HIS A 121 -5.09 -13.51 -1.50
CA HIS A 121 -4.33 -14.50 -2.24
C HIS A 121 -3.44 -13.86 -3.30
N TRP A 122 -3.99 -12.91 -4.07
CA TRP A 122 -3.23 -12.19 -5.08
C TRP A 122 -2.12 -11.35 -4.47
N LEU A 123 -2.38 -10.66 -3.35
CA LEU A 123 -1.39 -9.83 -2.66
C LEU A 123 -0.20 -10.68 -2.20
N ARG A 124 -0.47 -11.87 -1.66
CA ARG A 124 0.59 -12.81 -1.28
C ARG A 124 1.44 -13.22 -2.49
N HIS A 125 0.79 -13.54 -3.61
CA HIS A 125 1.48 -13.82 -4.86
C HIS A 125 2.34 -12.63 -5.31
N TYR A 126 1.78 -11.43 -5.29
CA TYR A 126 2.49 -10.21 -5.68
C TYR A 126 3.77 -10.02 -4.85
N ASN A 127 3.67 -10.15 -3.55
CA ASN A 127 4.79 -9.90 -2.64
C ASN A 127 5.85 -11.02 -2.64
N GLU A 128 5.42 -12.27 -2.74
CA GLU A 128 6.30 -13.42 -2.51
C GLU A 128 6.78 -14.09 -3.80
N ARG A 129 6.03 -14.00 -4.90
CA ARG A 129 6.30 -14.80 -6.10
C ARG A 129 6.34 -14.03 -7.41
N ARG A 130 5.56 -12.96 -7.53
CA ARG A 130 5.43 -12.25 -8.80
C ARG A 130 6.76 -11.60 -9.19
N PRO A 131 7.32 -11.93 -10.39
CA PRO A 131 8.51 -11.25 -10.89
C PRO A 131 8.24 -9.76 -11.10
N HIS A 132 9.20 -8.93 -10.74
CA HIS A 132 9.11 -7.49 -10.87
C HIS A 132 10.29 -6.97 -11.68
N SER A 133 10.04 -6.31 -12.81
CA SER A 133 11.09 -5.85 -13.72
C SER A 133 12.09 -4.88 -13.06
N SER A 134 11.60 -3.97 -12.22
CA SER A 134 12.46 -3.03 -11.50
C SER A 134 13.30 -3.68 -10.38
N LEU A 135 13.04 -4.94 -10.07
CA LEU A 135 13.76 -5.72 -9.05
C LEU A 135 14.58 -6.85 -9.66
N GLY A 136 14.96 -6.73 -10.93
CA GLY A 136 15.73 -7.76 -11.62
C GLY A 136 14.95 -9.07 -11.83
N GLY A 137 13.65 -9.02 -11.97
CA GLY A 137 12.78 -10.18 -12.15
C GLY A 137 12.48 -10.94 -10.87
N ARG A 138 12.82 -10.37 -9.71
CA ARG A 138 12.55 -10.99 -8.40
C ARG A 138 11.30 -10.41 -7.76
N PRO A 139 10.65 -11.14 -6.82
CA PRO A 139 9.50 -10.62 -6.10
C PRO A 139 9.90 -9.57 -5.05
N PRO A 140 8.96 -8.70 -4.65
CA PRO A 140 9.20 -7.67 -3.62
C PRO A 140 9.81 -8.22 -2.32
N LEU A 141 9.36 -9.37 -1.84
CA LEU A 141 9.85 -9.95 -0.59
C LEU A 141 11.37 -10.18 -0.60
N SER A 142 11.95 -10.51 -1.75
CA SER A 142 13.39 -10.72 -1.89
C SER A 142 14.20 -9.47 -1.58
N ARG A 143 13.62 -8.29 -1.77
CA ARG A 143 14.29 -7.01 -1.55
C ARG A 143 14.04 -6.43 -0.15
N VAL A 144 13.04 -6.89 0.57
CA VAL A 144 12.78 -6.47 1.95
C VAL A 144 14.00 -6.68 2.83
N HIS A 145 14.69 -7.80 2.67
CA HIS A 145 15.83 -8.18 3.49
C HIS A 145 17.19 -7.68 2.94
N ASN A 146 17.19 -7.03 1.79
CA ASN A 146 18.38 -6.49 1.13
C ASN A 146 18.48 -4.96 1.25
N VAL A 147 18.07 -4.42 2.38
CA VAL A 147 18.26 -2.99 2.66
C VAL A 147 19.74 -2.76 2.90
N PRO A 148 20.42 -1.87 2.12
CA PRO A 148 21.79 -1.51 2.41
C PRO A 148 21.86 -0.99 3.84
N ARG A 149 22.67 -1.60 4.69
CA ARG A 149 22.94 -1.06 6.02
C ARG A 149 23.57 0.30 5.80
N GLN A 150 22.90 1.34 6.24
CA GLN A 150 23.57 2.63 6.39
C GLN A 150 24.62 2.41 7.47
N VAL A 151 25.87 2.31 7.04
CA VAL A 151 27.00 2.39 7.96
C VAL A 151 27.13 3.86 8.29
N THR A 152 26.69 4.21 9.46
CA THR A 152 26.96 5.54 10.03
C THR A 152 28.39 5.60 10.52
#